data_18fed207ee4f39782acac37b948f7846
#
_entry.id   18fed207ee4f39782acac37b948f7846
#
_cell.length_a   1.000
_cell.length_b   1.000
_cell.length_c   1.000
_cell.angle_alpha   90.00
_cell.angle_beta   90.00
_cell.angle_gamma   90.00
#
_symmetry.space_group_name_H-M   'P 1'
#
loop_
_entity.id
_entity.type
_entity.pdbx_description
1 polymer ?
#
loop_
_entity_poly.entity_id
_entity_poly.type
_entity_poly.pdbx_seq_one_letter_code
_entity_poly.pdbx_strand_id
1 'polypeptide(L)'
;MKNQKSCQQEALIFPEKRRVPSQIPTFNQPENAPMIHLKPEDLSIPDLQRTLQFAVGPRPIALASTIDRDGRVNLSPFSFFNVFSTNPPILIFSPANRGRDGSTKDTLHNVLAVPEVVIHSVSHAMVEQTSLSSTEYPTGVNEFLKAGFTPVESTLVHPPRVAEAPVAMECEVLEVKALGDG
;
A
#
# COMPACT_ATOMS: atom_id res chain seq x y z
N MET A 1 -13.65 -33.88 21.23
CA MET A 1 -12.91 -32.99 22.12
C MET A 1 -11.91 -32.25 21.24
N LYS A 2 -12.19 -30.99 20.87
CA LYS A 2 -11.35 -30.17 20.01
C LYS A 2 -10.48 -29.28 20.91
N ASN A 3 -9.15 -29.47 20.86
CA ASN A 3 -8.18 -28.62 21.53
C ASN A 3 -8.16 -27.23 20.85
N GLN A 4 -8.75 -26.24 21.51
CA GLN A 4 -8.48 -24.84 21.24
C GLN A 4 -7.09 -24.51 21.81
N LYS A 5 -6.08 -24.42 20.95
CA LYS A 5 -4.82 -23.75 21.30
C LYS A 5 -5.08 -22.25 21.24
N SER A 6 -5.15 -21.62 22.40
CA SER A 6 -5.16 -20.17 22.55
C SER A 6 -3.89 -19.59 21.93
N CYS A 7 -4.05 -18.71 20.94
CA CYS A 7 -2.98 -17.88 20.43
C CYS A 7 -2.64 -16.85 21.54
N GLN A 8 -1.58 -17.09 22.29
CA GLN A 8 -0.99 -16.09 23.16
C GLN A 8 -0.25 -15.09 22.27
N GLN A 9 -0.74 -13.85 22.26
CA GLN A 9 0.02 -12.71 21.75
C GLN A 9 1.23 -12.53 22.68
N GLU A 10 2.40 -13.00 22.25
CA GLU A 10 3.66 -12.63 22.89
C GLU A 10 3.93 -11.16 22.54
N ALA A 11 3.78 -10.30 23.54
CA ALA A 11 4.25 -8.94 23.46
C ALA A 11 5.76 -8.97 23.25
N LEU A 12 6.28 -8.25 22.27
CA LEU A 12 7.69 -8.02 22.08
C LEU A 12 8.24 -7.32 23.31
N ILE A 13 8.82 -8.11 24.24
CA ILE A 13 9.58 -7.59 25.39
C ILE A 13 10.95 -7.23 24.84
N PHE A 14 11.21 -5.93 24.68
CA PHE A 14 12.55 -5.46 24.39
C PHE A 14 13.43 -5.74 25.63
N PRO A 15 14.58 -6.45 25.46
CA PRO A 15 15.47 -6.70 26.58
C PRO A 15 15.96 -5.37 27.15
N GLU A 16 16.08 -5.34 28.50
CA GLU A 16 16.52 -4.18 29.27
C GLU A 16 17.66 -3.41 28.62
N LYS A 17 17.45 -2.10 28.54
CA LYS A 17 18.39 -1.00 28.26
C LYS A 17 19.83 -1.43 27.93
N ARG A 18 20.10 -1.70 26.66
CA ARG A 18 21.48 -1.50 26.18
C ARG A 18 21.82 -0.03 26.42
N ARG A 19 22.89 0.25 27.13
CA ARG A 19 23.42 1.61 27.25
C ARG A 19 23.58 2.17 25.84
N VAL A 20 22.78 3.14 25.49
CA VAL A 20 22.95 3.92 24.28
C VAL A 20 24.33 4.56 24.38
N PRO A 21 25.21 4.48 23.37
CA PRO A 21 26.49 5.18 23.38
C PRO A 21 26.25 6.65 23.70
N SER A 22 27.05 7.22 24.58
CA SER A 22 26.93 8.62 25.05
C SER A 22 27.21 9.66 23.95
N GLN A 23 27.44 9.24 22.72
CA GLN A 23 27.60 10.09 21.54
C GLN A 23 26.75 9.55 20.40
N ILE A 24 25.46 9.82 20.47
CA ILE A 24 24.63 9.86 19.25
C ILE A 24 25.12 11.10 18.50
N PRO A 25 25.48 11.01 17.20
CA PRO A 25 25.77 12.19 16.41
C PRO A 25 24.57 13.14 16.55
N THR A 26 24.77 14.29 17.16
CA THR A 26 23.75 15.31 17.22
C THR A 26 23.52 15.77 15.79
N PHE A 27 22.42 15.36 15.19
CA PHE A 27 21.87 16.11 14.08
C PHE A 27 21.71 17.53 14.60
N ASN A 28 22.40 18.47 13.98
CA ASN A 28 22.24 19.90 14.26
C ASN A 28 20.82 20.30 13.85
N GLN A 29 19.86 19.98 14.70
CA GLN A 29 18.60 20.72 14.68
C GLN A 29 18.94 22.13 15.14
N PRO A 30 18.45 23.17 14.47
CA PRO A 30 18.57 24.53 14.99
C PRO A 30 17.96 24.49 16.40
N GLU A 31 18.74 24.91 17.41
CA GLU A 31 18.39 24.84 18.85
C GLU A 31 17.05 25.50 19.23
N ASN A 32 16.38 26.15 18.29
CA ASN A 32 15.13 26.88 18.46
C ASN A 32 14.11 26.65 17.32
N ALA A 33 14.11 25.50 16.63
CA ALA A 33 12.99 25.20 15.73
C ALA A 33 11.70 25.05 16.57
N PRO A 34 10.66 25.88 16.36
CA PRO A 34 9.43 25.75 17.12
C PRO A 34 8.82 24.38 16.88
N MET A 35 8.51 23.66 17.97
CA MET A 35 7.77 22.41 17.88
C MET A 35 6.33 22.74 17.47
N ILE A 36 5.86 22.10 16.39
CA ILE A 36 4.49 22.25 15.91
C ILE A 36 3.66 21.13 16.52
N HIS A 37 2.63 21.48 17.28
CA HIS A 37 1.65 20.54 17.79
C HIS A 37 0.42 20.55 16.87
N LEU A 38 0.09 19.41 16.30
CA LEU A 38 -1.07 19.23 15.44
C LEU A 38 -2.05 18.27 16.13
N LYS A 39 -3.32 18.66 16.18
CA LYS A 39 -4.40 17.78 16.63
C LYS A 39 -5.21 17.38 15.42
N PRO A 40 -5.51 16.09 15.23
CA PRO A 40 -6.29 15.61 14.08
C PRO A 40 -7.63 16.33 13.91
N GLU A 41 -8.30 16.65 15.03
CA GLU A 41 -9.59 17.35 15.05
C GLU A 41 -9.55 18.81 14.57
N ASP A 42 -8.36 19.43 14.57
CA ASP A 42 -8.16 20.81 14.11
C ASP A 42 -7.83 20.92 12.62
N LEU A 43 -7.68 19.77 11.93
CA LEU A 43 -7.30 19.70 10.52
C LEU A 43 -8.47 19.25 9.64
N SER A 44 -8.52 19.80 8.43
CA SER A 44 -9.36 19.21 7.40
C SER A 44 -8.86 17.82 7.00
N ILE A 45 -9.74 16.92 6.53
CA ILE A 45 -9.33 15.57 6.08
C ILE A 45 -8.19 15.62 5.05
N PRO A 46 -8.22 16.49 4.01
CA PRO A 46 -7.11 16.62 3.07
C PRO A 46 -5.80 17.10 3.70
N ASP A 47 -5.85 17.99 4.70
CA ASP A 47 -4.65 18.49 5.36
C ASP A 47 -4.07 17.44 6.31
N LEU A 48 -4.93 16.70 7.02
CA LEU A 48 -4.51 15.57 7.85
C LEU A 48 -3.86 14.48 6.99
N GLN A 49 -4.47 14.11 5.89
CA GLN A 49 -3.92 13.13 4.94
C GLN A 49 -2.55 13.57 4.43
N ARG A 50 -2.42 14.83 3.99
CA ARG A 50 -1.14 15.39 3.53
C ARG A 50 -0.09 15.35 4.63
N THR A 51 -0.46 15.76 5.86
CA THR A 51 0.43 15.76 7.03
C THR A 51 0.95 14.35 7.34
N LEU A 52 0.05 13.35 7.38
CA LEU A 52 0.43 11.96 7.62
C LEU A 52 1.31 11.40 6.49
N GLN A 53 1.01 11.74 5.24
CA GLN A 53 1.82 11.32 4.10
C GLN A 53 3.24 11.89 4.12
N PHE A 54 3.44 13.10 4.64
CA PHE A 54 4.78 13.69 4.81
C PHE A 54 5.48 13.16 6.07
N ALA A 55 4.75 12.96 7.17
CA ALA A 55 5.34 12.49 8.42
C ALA A 55 5.77 11.02 8.37
N VAL A 56 5.04 10.19 7.60
CA VAL A 56 5.33 8.75 7.42
C VAL A 56 5.97 8.53 6.05
N GLY A 57 7.28 8.66 5.98
CA GLY A 57 8.06 8.48 4.75
C GLY A 57 9.49 8.02 5.03
N PRO A 58 10.17 7.39 4.05
CA PRO A 58 9.64 6.97 2.76
C PRO A 58 8.65 5.81 2.88
N ARG A 59 7.63 5.78 2.01
CA ARG A 59 6.69 4.66 1.90
C ARG A 59 7.01 3.82 0.66
N PRO A 60 6.96 2.49 0.74
CA PRO A 60 7.03 1.64 -0.44
C PRO A 60 5.75 1.81 -1.28
N ILE A 61 5.83 1.53 -2.58
CA ILE A 61 4.70 1.58 -3.51
C ILE A 61 4.31 0.16 -3.89
N ALA A 62 3.06 -0.21 -3.64
CA ALA A 62 2.43 -1.36 -4.25
C ALA A 62 1.81 -0.94 -5.58
N LEU A 63 2.40 -1.30 -6.71
CA LEU A 63 1.73 -1.21 -8.00
C LEU A 63 0.87 -2.48 -8.15
N ALA A 64 -0.43 -2.35 -7.88
CA ALA A 64 -1.36 -3.47 -7.79
C ALA A 64 -2.13 -3.67 -9.09
N SER A 65 -2.03 -4.88 -9.64
CA SER A 65 -2.83 -5.36 -10.76
C SER A 65 -3.97 -6.21 -10.24
N THR A 66 -5.19 -5.93 -10.67
CA THR A 66 -6.40 -6.68 -10.36
C THR A 66 -7.23 -6.91 -11.61
N ILE A 67 -8.22 -7.80 -11.52
CA ILE A 67 -9.12 -8.13 -12.61
C ILE A 67 -10.56 -8.23 -12.11
N ASP A 68 -11.54 -7.83 -12.91
CA ASP A 68 -12.93 -8.08 -12.61
C ASP A 68 -13.42 -9.43 -13.20
N ARG A 69 -14.69 -9.77 -12.96
CA ARG A 69 -15.29 -11.03 -13.46
C ARG A 69 -15.40 -11.11 -14.98
N ASP A 70 -15.36 -9.99 -15.67
CA ASP A 70 -15.43 -9.91 -17.13
C ASP A 70 -14.03 -9.93 -17.77
N GLY A 71 -12.97 -10.05 -16.97
CA GLY A 71 -11.59 -10.08 -17.45
C GLY A 71 -10.99 -8.70 -17.70
N ARG A 72 -11.65 -7.60 -17.25
CA ARG A 72 -11.10 -6.26 -17.39
C ARG A 72 -10.05 -6.02 -16.30
N VAL A 73 -8.86 -5.66 -16.74
CA VAL A 73 -7.71 -5.41 -15.87
C VAL A 73 -7.72 -3.98 -15.34
N ASN A 74 -7.22 -3.81 -14.11
CA ASN A 74 -6.95 -2.52 -13.50
C ASN A 74 -5.54 -2.53 -12.91
N LEU A 75 -4.82 -1.42 -13.07
CA LEU A 75 -3.46 -1.24 -12.52
C LEU A 75 -3.37 0.10 -11.80
N SER A 76 -3.10 0.07 -10.50
CA SER A 76 -3.05 1.30 -9.68
C SER A 76 -1.99 1.24 -8.61
N PRO A 77 -1.25 2.36 -8.33
CA PRO A 77 -0.26 2.43 -7.27
C PRO A 77 -0.87 2.83 -5.93
N PHE A 78 -0.38 2.21 -4.85
CA PHE A 78 -0.78 2.50 -3.48
C PHE A 78 0.47 2.66 -2.60
N SER A 79 0.54 3.76 -1.84
CA SER A 79 1.65 4.02 -0.92
C SER A 79 1.33 3.69 0.55
N PHE A 80 0.08 3.40 0.89
CA PHE A 80 -0.27 2.79 2.17
C PHE A 80 -0.09 1.28 2.04
N PHE A 81 1.17 0.83 2.12
CA PHE A 81 1.59 -0.53 1.84
C PHE A 81 2.80 -0.93 2.68
N ASN A 82 2.77 -2.17 3.19
CA ASN A 82 3.98 -2.78 3.79
C ASN A 82 3.85 -4.30 3.91
N VAL A 83 4.97 -4.94 4.37
CA VAL A 83 5.05 -6.35 4.80
C VAL A 83 4.71 -6.43 6.28
N PHE A 84 3.79 -7.32 6.67
CA PHE A 84 3.32 -7.47 8.05
C PHE A 84 3.65 -8.82 8.68
N SER A 85 3.95 -9.84 7.88
CA SER A 85 4.43 -11.14 8.35
C SER A 85 5.27 -11.82 7.28
N THR A 86 6.19 -12.69 7.71
CA THR A 86 7.01 -13.53 6.83
C THR A 86 6.62 -15.00 6.89
N ASN A 87 5.90 -15.44 7.92
CA ASN A 87 5.42 -16.81 8.05
C ASN A 87 4.04 -16.84 8.73
N PRO A 88 2.94 -16.99 8.00
CA PRO A 88 2.89 -16.92 6.53
C PRO A 88 3.29 -15.52 6.01
N PRO A 89 3.70 -15.38 4.75
CA PRO A 89 3.99 -14.07 4.17
C PRO A 89 2.70 -13.29 3.99
N ILE A 90 2.63 -12.08 4.62
CA ILE A 90 1.45 -11.21 4.57
C ILE A 90 1.87 -9.82 4.15
N LEU A 91 1.22 -9.33 3.10
CA LEU A 91 1.27 -7.96 2.62
C LEU A 91 -0.06 -7.27 2.93
N ILE A 92 -0.02 -6.00 3.30
CA ILE A 92 -1.22 -5.17 3.45
C ILE A 92 -1.04 -3.91 2.63
N PHE A 93 -2.04 -3.57 1.83
CA PHE A 93 -2.14 -2.27 1.19
C PHE A 93 -3.56 -1.71 1.34
N SER A 94 -3.69 -0.38 1.31
CA SER A 94 -4.98 0.28 1.46
C SER A 94 -5.30 1.12 0.23
N PRO A 95 -6.32 0.75 -0.56
CA PRO A 95 -6.87 1.59 -1.60
C PRO A 95 -7.80 2.65 -0.96
N ALA A 96 -7.26 3.85 -0.67
CA ALA A 96 -8.07 4.97 -0.22
C ALA A 96 -9.14 5.32 -1.26
N ASN A 97 -10.25 5.91 -0.81
CA ASN A 97 -11.32 6.39 -1.69
C ASN A 97 -10.81 7.47 -2.67
N ARG A 98 -11.52 7.66 -3.77
CA ARG A 98 -11.20 8.72 -4.73
C ARG A 98 -11.39 10.09 -4.09
N GLY A 99 -10.38 10.95 -4.22
CA GLY A 99 -10.41 12.28 -3.61
C GLY A 99 -11.47 13.21 -4.21
N ARG A 100 -11.91 12.95 -5.44
CA ARG A 100 -12.88 13.79 -6.17
C ARG A 100 -14.30 13.67 -5.62
N ASP A 101 -14.76 12.46 -5.33
CA ASP A 101 -16.16 12.17 -5.04
C ASP A 101 -16.36 11.19 -3.87
N GLY A 102 -15.27 10.76 -3.21
CA GLY A 102 -15.32 9.80 -2.11
C GLY A 102 -15.69 8.37 -2.53
N SER A 103 -15.80 8.09 -3.83
CA SER A 103 -16.13 6.75 -4.31
C SER A 103 -14.97 5.78 -4.14
N THR A 104 -15.29 4.49 -4.05
CA THR A 104 -14.29 3.43 -3.96
C THR A 104 -13.56 3.24 -5.29
N LYS A 105 -12.29 2.81 -5.22
CA LYS A 105 -11.50 2.52 -6.42
C LYS A 105 -11.86 1.17 -7.03
N ASP A 106 -11.64 1.03 -8.34
CA ASP A 106 -11.90 -0.22 -9.08
C ASP A 106 -11.13 -1.40 -8.49
N THR A 107 -9.92 -1.18 -7.96
CA THR A 107 -9.13 -2.19 -7.25
C THR A 107 -9.93 -2.85 -6.11
N LEU A 108 -10.68 -2.08 -5.29
CA LEU A 108 -11.49 -2.65 -4.21
C LEU A 108 -12.64 -3.48 -4.77
N HIS A 109 -13.34 -3.00 -5.80
CA HIS A 109 -14.41 -3.76 -6.45
C HIS A 109 -13.90 -5.07 -7.04
N ASN A 110 -12.73 -5.02 -7.69
CA ASN A 110 -12.11 -6.18 -8.31
C ASN A 110 -11.74 -7.25 -7.27
N VAL A 111 -11.05 -6.88 -6.18
CA VAL A 111 -10.62 -7.86 -5.16
C VAL A 111 -11.80 -8.45 -4.36
N LEU A 112 -12.94 -7.75 -4.28
CA LEU A 112 -14.17 -8.29 -3.72
C LEU A 112 -14.86 -9.29 -4.67
N ALA A 113 -14.66 -9.12 -5.97
CA ALA A 113 -15.25 -9.97 -7.01
C ALA A 113 -14.37 -11.15 -7.39
N VAL A 114 -13.06 -10.93 -7.47
CA VAL A 114 -11.98 -11.88 -7.73
C VAL A 114 -10.90 -11.63 -6.67
N PRO A 115 -10.81 -12.47 -5.63
CA PRO A 115 -9.94 -12.22 -4.47
C PRO A 115 -8.46 -12.52 -4.76
N GLU A 116 -7.93 -11.91 -5.80
CA GLU A 116 -6.57 -12.07 -6.28
C GLU A 116 -5.95 -10.71 -6.64
N VAL A 117 -4.66 -10.58 -6.45
CA VAL A 117 -3.90 -9.37 -6.78
C VAL A 117 -2.45 -9.71 -7.08
N VAL A 118 -1.87 -9.02 -8.06
CA VAL A 118 -0.41 -9.02 -8.23
C VAL A 118 0.15 -7.68 -7.76
N ILE A 119 1.06 -7.74 -6.80
CA ILE A 119 1.74 -6.56 -6.26
C ILE A 119 3.15 -6.48 -6.85
N HIS A 120 3.48 -5.35 -7.47
CA HIS A 120 4.79 -5.12 -8.07
C HIS A 120 5.58 -4.09 -7.29
N SER A 121 6.90 -4.31 -7.17
CA SER A 121 7.84 -3.30 -6.71
C SER A 121 8.10 -2.30 -7.83
N VAL A 122 7.97 -1.00 -7.51
CA VAL A 122 8.23 0.09 -8.44
C VAL A 122 9.71 0.47 -8.39
N SER A 123 10.40 0.36 -9.53
CA SER A 123 11.76 0.87 -9.70
C SER A 123 11.74 2.34 -10.15
N HIS A 124 12.87 3.03 -10.02
CA HIS A 124 13.01 4.41 -10.49
C HIS A 124 12.67 4.54 -11.99
N ALA A 125 13.04 3.56 -12.81
CA ALA A 125 12.75 3.55 -14.24
C ALA A 125 11.25 3.52 -14.57
N MET A 126 10.40 3.09 -13.62
CA MET A 126 8.94 2.95 -13.79
C MET A 126 8.15 4.15 -13.26
N VAL A 127 8.81 5.17 -12.68
CA VAL A 127 8.12 6.24 -11.91
C VAL A 127 7.13 7.02 -12.78
N GLU A 128 7.48 7.39 -13.99
CA GLU A 128 6.60 8.15 -14.89
C GLU A 128 5.36 7.32 -15.28
N GLN A 129 5.57 6.07 -15.69
CA GLN A 129 4.49 5.14 -16.04
C GLN A 129 3.59 4.85 -14.82
N THR A 130 4.18 4.64 -13.64
CA THR A 130 3.43 4.45 -12.39
C THR A 130 2.61 5.69 -12.04
N SER A 131 3.14 6.89 -12.26
CA SER A 131 2.40 8.13 -12.08
C SER A 131 1.21 8.22 -13.04
N LEU A 132 1.38 7.85 -14.30
CA LEU A 132 0.29 7.80 -15.28
C LEU A 132 -0.80 6.79 -14.87
N SER A 133 -0.43 5.62 -14.33
CA SER A 133 -1.41 4.63 -13.87
C SER A 133 -2.19 5.08 -12.62
N SER A 134 -1.75 6.14 -11.93
CA SER A 134 -2.48 6.73 -10.79
C SER A 134 -3.57 7.72 -11.20
N THR A 135 -3.65 8.07 -12.48
CA THR A 135 -4.66 9.01 -13.01
C THR A 135 -6.05 8.41 -12.85
N GLU A 136 -7.01 9.25 -12.45
CA GLU A 136 -8.42 8.85 -12.35
C GLU A 136 -9.05 8.74 -13.75
N TYR A 137 -8.91 7.57 -14.33
CA TYR A 137 -9.59 7.22 -15.58
C TYR A 137 -11.06 6.82 -15.33
N PRO A 138 -11.92 6.91 -16.34
CA PRO A 138 -13.25 6.28 -16.28
C PRO A 138 -13.17 4.77 -16.06
N THR A 139 -14.15 4.19 -15.36
CA THR A 139 -14.24 2.74 -15.13
C THR A 139 -14.14 1.96 -16.43
N GLY A 140 -13.35 0.90 -16.43
CA GLY A 140 -13.12 0.02 -17.57
C GLY A 140 -12.01 0.49 -18.53
N VAL A 141 -11.33 1.59 -18.23
CA VAL A 141 -10.10 1.97 -18.94
C VAL A 141 -8.98 1.06 -18.48
N ASN A 142 -8.20 0.53 -19.42
CA ASN A 142 -7.04 -0.31 -19.13
C ASN A 142 -5.80 0.56 -18.87
N GLU A 143 -5.40 0.67 -17.60
CA GLU A 143 -4.26 1.51 -17.18
C GLU A 143 -2.92 0.96 -17.67
N PHE A 144 -2.77 -0.35 -17.91
CA PHE A 144 -1.56 -0.88 -18.54
C PHE A 144 -1.28 -0.18 -19.86
N LEU A 145 -2.31 -0.08 -20.71
CA LEU A 145 -2.18 0.55 -22.02
C LEU A 145 -1.95 2.07 -21.91
N LYS A 146 -2.65 2.72 -20.97
CA LYS A 146 -2.53 4.17 -20.76
C LYS A 146 -1.18 4.60 -20.21
N ALA A 147 -0.62 3.77 -19.32
CA ALA A 147 0.70 4.01 -18.72
C ALA A 147 1.86 3.47 -19.58
N GLY A 148 1.57 2.69 -20.63
CA GLY A 148 2.58 2.08 -21.46
C GLY A 148 3.32 0.90 -20.80
N PHE A 149 2.66 0.21 -19.85
CA PHE A 149 3.16 -1.03 -19.27
C PHE A 149 2.76 -2.23 -20.13
N THR A 150 3.61 -3.25 -20.13
CA THR A 150 3.40 -4.50 -20.84
C THR A 150 2.78 -5.55 -19.90
N PRO A 151 1.50 -5.96 -20.10
CA PRO A 151 0.92 -7.04 -19.34
C PRO A 151 1.52 -8.38 -19.74
N VAL A 152 1.87 -9.22 -18.76
CA VAL A 152 2.34 -10.60 -18.93
C VAL A 152 1.47 -11.50 -18.06
N GLU A 153 1.12 -12.66 -18.57
CA GLU A 153 0.32 -13.66 -17.87
C GLU A 153 0.99 -14.07 -16.54
N SER A 154 0.19 -14.14 -15.48
CA SER A 154 0.60 -14.66 -14.18
C SER A 154 0.62 -16.18 -14.17
N THR A 155 1.32 -16.77 -13.20
CA THR A 155 1.47 -18.23 -13.10
C THR A 155 0.43 -18.84 -12.16
N LEU A 156 0.06 -18.14 -11.08
CA LEU A 156 -0.78 -18.66 -10.00
C LEU A 156 -2.13 -17.97 -9.88
N VAL A 157 -2.26 -16.73 -10.40
CA VAL A 157 -3.45 -15.88 -10.26
C VAL A 157 -3.87 -15.33 -11.64
N HIS A 158 -5.11 -14.83 -11.74
CA HIS A 158 -5.64 -14.31 -13.00
C HIS A 158 -5.16 -12.89 -13.37
N PRO A 159 -4.99 -11.93 -12.42
CA PRO A 159 -4.50 -10.61 -12.78
C PRO A 159 -3.11 -10.67 -13.41
N PRO A 160 -2.86 -9.93 -14.51
CA PRO A 160 -1.56 -9.97 -15.20
C PRO A 160 -0.45 -9.28 -14.39
N ARG A 161 0.78 -9.71 -14.65
CA ARG A 161 2.00 -9.06 -14.18
C ARG A 161 2.40 -7.90 -15.09
N VAL A 162 3.17 -6.96 -14.54
CA VAL A 162 3.87 -5.90 -15.28
C VAL A 162 5.25 -6.41 -15.66
N ALA A 163 5.56 -6.50 -16.95
CA ALA A 163 6.83 -7.04 -17.45
C ALA A 163 8.05 -6.23 -17.00
N GLU A 164 7.90 -4.90 -16.86
CA GLU A 164 8.95 -3.95 -16.49
C GLU A 164 9.29 -4.00 -14.99
N ALA A 165 8.44 -4.62 -14.17
CA ALA A 165 8.64 -4.67 -12.73
C ALA A 165 9.74 -5.65 -12.34
N PRO A 166 10.71 -5.24 -11.49
CA PRO A 166 11.79 -6.13 -11.05
C PRO A 166 11.32 -7.26 -10.14
N VAL A 167 10.18 -7.05 -9.45
CA VAL A 167 9.54 -8.04 -8.58
C VAL A 167 8.04 -8.00 -8.78
N ALA A 168 7.43 -9.17 -8.96
CA ALA A 168 5.99 -9.38 -8.94
C ALA A 168 5.65 -10.44 -7.89
N MET A 169 4.68 -10.15 -7.04
CA MET A 169 4.17 -11.03 -5.99
C MET A 169 2.72 -11.37 -6.31
N GLU A 170 2.47 -12.62 -6.68
CA GLU A 170 1.14 -13.15 -6.98
C GLU A 170 0.49 -13.55 -5.66
N CYS A 171 -0.63 -12.91 -5.31
CA CYS A 171 -1.23 -12.99 -3.98
C CYS A 171 -2.72 -13.33 -4.03
N GLU A 172 -3.17 -14.14 -3.06
CA GLU A 172 -4.58 -14.29 -2.73
C GLU A 172 -4.98 -13.25 -1.68
N VAL A 173 -6.18 -12.68 -1.81
CA VAL A 173 -6.73 -11.73 -0.85
C VAL A 173 -7.41 -12.49 0.29
N LEU A 174 -6.81 -12.47 1.47
CA LEU A 174 -7.31 -13.19 2.64
C LEU A 174 -8.42 -12.44 3.37
N GLU A 175 -8.31 -11.12 3.45
CA GLU A 175 -9.25 -10.27 4.19
C GLU A 175 -9.33 -8.88 3.55
N VAL A 176 -10.52 -8.32 3.51
CA VAL A 176 -10.77 -6.91 3.19
C VAL A 176 -11.45 -6.28 4.41
N LYS A 177 -10.79 -5.27 4.99
CA LYS A 177 -11.26 -4.62 6.21
C LYS A 177 -11.36 -3.11 6.03
N ALA A 178 -12.53 -2.53 6.33
CA ALA A 178 -12.69 -1.09 6.39
C ALA A 178 -11.99 -0.54 7.65
N LEU A 179 -11.09 0.45 7.46
CA LEU A 179 -10.32 1.08 8.53
C LEU A 179 -10.56 2.60 8.60
N GLY A 180 -11.68 3.08 8.11
CA GLY A 180 -12.01 4.50 8.02
C GLY A 180 -12.65 4.84 6.68
N ASP A 181 -12.83 6.13 6.44
CA ASP A 181 -13.57 6.66 5.29
C ASP A 181 -12.65 7.15 4.15
N GLY A 182 -11.32 6.94 4.26
CA GLY A 182 -10.41 7.44 3.22
C GLY A 182 -9.02 6.87 3.29
#